data_869edb4eff40d1a1a74159bcd6b75515
#
_entry.id   869edb4eff40d1a1a74159bcd6b75515
#
_cell.length_a   1.000
_cell.length_b   1.000
_cell.length_c   1.000
_cell.angle_alpha   90.00
_cell.angle_beta   90.00
_cell.angle_gamma   90.00
#
_symmetry.space_group_name_H-M   'P 1'
#
loop_
_entity.id
_entity.type
_entity.pdbx_description
1 polymer ?
#
loop_
_entity_poly.entity_id
_entity_poly.type
_entity_poly.pdbx_seq_one_letter_code
_entity_poly.pdbx_strand_id
1 'polypeptide(L)'
;MVKDGQREKRQAGMLQGGPLSPLLSNILLDELDKELERRGHSFCRYADDCNIYVSSRKAGDHLLKNIRAFVENKLKVNEKKSAVARPWDRKFLGYSVTWHKQAKLKIALTSVNRLKEKVHSLTTGNRSKSVKATINALTLVLCGWISYFRLTEVRGVLEEL
;
A
#
# COMPACT_ATOMS: atom_id res chain seq x y z
N MET A 1 17.77 -18.81 10.22
CA MET A 1 16.39 -19.21 9.92
C MET A 1 16.29 -20.69 10.15
N VAL A 2 15.24 -21.17 10.78
CA VAL A 2 15.06 -22.63 10.94
C VAL A 2 14.07 -23.05 9.88
N LYS A 3 14.49 -23.88 8.94
CA LYS A 3 13.65 -24.51 7.92
C LYS A 3 13.81 -26.01 8.10
N ASP A 4 12.72 -26.72 8.34
CA ASP A 4 12.70 -28.18 8.55
C ASP A 4 13.64 -28.69 9.66
N GLY A 5 13.79 -27.90 10.75
CA GLY A 5 14.64 -28.24 11.89
C GLY A 5 16.14 -27.95 11.71
N GLN A 6 16.60 -27.52 10.55
CA GLN A 6 18.00 -27.15 10.30
C GLN A 6 18.24 -25.64 10.36
N ARG A 7 19.33 -25.22 10.99
CA ARG A 7 19.77 -23.81 11.04
C ARG A 7 20.54 -23.48 9.74
N GLU A 8 19.89 -22.82 8.79
CA GLU A 8 20.58 -22.23 7.65
C GLU A 8 21.20 -20.87 8.00
N LYS A 9 22.50 -20.69 7.69
CA LYS A 9 23.19 -19.40 7.78
C LYS A 9 22.66 -18.49 6.67
N ARG A 10 22.02 -17.39 7.03
CA ARG A 10 21.58 -16.37 6.08
C ARG A 10 22.78 -15.67 5.48
N GLN A 11 22.88 -15.67 4.15
CA GLN A 11 23.95 -14.97 3.41
C GLN A 11 23.54 -13.53 3.02
N ALA A 12 22.25 -13.22 2.97
CA ALA A 12 21.75 -11.88 2.62
C ALA A 12 20.32 -11.65 3.14
N GLY A 13 19.93 -10.37 3.24
CA GLY A 13 18.60 -9.93 3.64
C GLY A 13 18.39 -9.90 5.17
N MET A 14 17.26 -9.32 5.59
CA MET A 14 16.85 -9.21 6.99
C MET A 14 15.72 -10.14 7.35
N LEU A 15 15.54 -10.37 8.68
CA LEU A 15 14.35 -11.04 9.22
C LEU A 15 13.11 -10.19 8.91
N GLN A 16 12.16 -10.78 8.21
CA GLN A 16 10.88 -10.16 7.95
C GLN A 16 10.13 -10.02 9.29
N GLY A 17 9.64 -8.80 9.61
CA GLY A 17 8.99 -8.50 10.88
C GLY A 17 9.94 -8.15 12.04
N GLY A 18 11.25 -8.06 11.82
CA GLY A 18 12.19 -7.57 12.84
C GLY A 18 12.03 -6.06 13.09
N PRO A 19 12.27 -5.57 14.32
CA PRO A 19 12.05 -4.15 14.67
C PRO A 19 12.98 -3.19 13.91
N LEU A 20 14.14 -3.64 13.46
CA LEU A 20 15.09 -2.83 12.66
C LEU A 20 14.80 -2.85 11.15
N SER A 21 13.95 -3.77 10.68
CA SER A 21 13.67 -3.92 9.25
C SER A 21 13.13 -2.65 8.58
N PRO A 22 12.16 -1.91 9.18
CA PRO A 22 11.67 -0.66 8.59
C PRO A 22 12.74 0.43 8.52
N LEU A 23 13.59 0.54 9.56
CA LEU A 23 14.66 1.53 9.61
C LEU A 23 15.69 1.28 8.51
N LEU A 24 16.18 0.05 8.40
CA LEU A 24 17.18 -0.32 7.41
C LEU A 24 16.64 -0.23 5.98
N SER A 25 15.36 -0.57 5.76
CA SER A 25 14.70 -0.33 4.48
C SER A 25 14.65 1.15 4.11
N ASN A 26 14.34 2.02 5.08
CA ASN A 26 14.32 3.47 4.84
C ASN A 26 15.71 4.03 4.54
N ILE A 27 16.76 3.56 5.21
CA ILE A 27 18.15 3.97 4.92
C ILE A 27 18.54 3.58 3.49
N LEU A 28 18.19 2.37 3.03
CA LEU A 28 18.45 1.93 1.67
C LEU A 28 17.66 2.73 0.62
N LEU A 29 16.41 3.05 0.91
CA LEU A 29 15.53 3.78 0.01
C LEU A 29 15.76 5.29 0.01
N ASP A 30 16.48 5.84 1.00
CA ASP A 30 16.90 7.24 1.05
C ASP A 30 17.75 7.62 -0.17
N GLU A 31 18.57 6.71 -0.70
CA GLU A 31 19.31 6.94 -1.94
C GLU A 31 18.37 7.09 -3.15
N LEU A 32 17.28 6.33 -3.19
CA LEU A 32 16.26 6.48 -4.23
C LEU A 32 15.54 7.82 -4.11
N ASP A 33 15.18 8.22 -2.89
CA ASP A 33 14.53 9.51 -2.64
C ASP A 33 15.42 10.66 -3.10
N LYS A 34 16.70 10.66 -2.72
CA LYS A 34 17.69 11.67 -3.14
C LYS A 34 17.87 11.72 -4.64
N GLU A 35 17.87 10.57 -5.32
CA GLU A 35 18.00 10.51 -6.76
C GLU A 35 16.75 11.05 -7.48
N LEU A 36 15.55 10.77 -6.96
CA LEU A 36 14.30 11.33 -7.47
C LEU A 36 14.24 12.85 -7.29
N GLU A 37 14.64 13.35 -6.12
CA GLU A 37 14.74 14.78 -5.82
C GLU A 37 15.76 15.48 -6.74
N ARG A 38 16.94 14.89 -6.89
CA ARG A 38 18.00 15.41 -7.79
C ARG A 38 17.54 15.54 -9.24
N ARG A 39 16.67 14.60 -9.69
CA ARG A 39 16.07 14.64 -11.03
C ARG A 39 14.83 15.53 -11.12
N GLY A 40 14.38 16.14 -10.03
CA GLY A 40 13.22 17.02 -9.99
C GLY A 40 11.88 16.29 -10.17
N HIS A 41 11.80 15.00 -9.80
CA HIS A 41 10.56 14.24 -9.88
C HIS A 41 9.65 14.49 -8.68
N SER A 42 8.36 14.70 -8.93
CA SER A 42 7.36 14.67 -7.89
C SER A 42 7.03 13.23 -7.53
N PHE A 43 7.21 12.86 -6.28
CA PHE A 43 6.94 11.50 -5.81
C PHE A 43 6.36 11.47 -4.39
N CYS A 44 5.79 10.35 -4.03
CA CYS A 44 5.31 10.05 -2.68
C CYS A 44 5.71 8.62 -2.33
N ARG A 45 6.47 8.43 -1.26
CA ARG A 45 6.89 7.13 -0.78
C ARG A 45 6.40 6.86 0.64
N TYR A 46 5.92 5.66 0.85
CA TYR A 46 5.62 5.12 2.17
C TYR A 46 6.19 3.71 2.27
N ALA A 47 7.21 3.55 3.11
CA ALA A 47 8.02 2.33 3.19
C ALA A 47 8.55 1.91 1.80
N ASP A 48 8.20 0.73 1.32
CA ASP A 48 8.57 0.18 0.01
C ASP A 48 7.62 0.57 -1.14
N ASP A 49 6.46 1.14 -0.83
CA ASP A 49 5.53 1.64 -1.85
C ASP A 49 5.91 3.07 -2.27
N CYS A 50 6.23 3.28 -3.55
CA CYS A 50 6.60 4.56 -4.12
C CYS A 50 5.77 4.88 -5.37
N ASN A 51 5.12 6.04 -5.39
CA ASN A 51 4.46 6.60 -6.56
C ASN A 51 5.26 7.79 -7.08
N ILE A 52 5.61 7.77 -8.37
CA ILE A 52 6.32 8.86 -9.04
C ILE A 52 5.39 9.41 -10.13
N TYR A 53 5.23 10.73 -10.14
CA TYR A 53 4.29 11.40 -11.03
C TYR A 53 5.01 11.98 -12.24
N VAL A 54 4.47 11.71 -13.42
CA VAL A 54 5.02 12.16 -14.71
C VAL A 54 3.90 12.66 -15.63
N SER A 55 4.24 13.53 -16.57
CA SER A 55 3.28 14.17 -17.47
C SER A 55 2.76 13.27 -18.59
N SER A 56 3.47 12.20 -18.93
CA SER A 56 3.09 11.31 -20.04
C SER A 56 3.43 9.84 -19.77
N ARG A 57 2.74 8.94 -20.46
CA ARG A 57 3.01 7.50 -20.38
C ARG A 57 4.43 7.17 -20.86
N LYS A 58 4.87 7.80 -21.96
CA LYS A 58 6.24 7.63 -22.48
C LYS A 58 7.31 7.99 -21.44
N ALA A 59 7.11 9.13 -20.75
CA ALA A 59 8.01 9.55 -19.68
C ALA A 59 7.98 8.53 -18.51
N GLY A 60 6.81 8.00 -18.17
CA GLY A 60 6.67 6.96 -17.16
C GLY A 60 7.40 5.68 -17.50
N ASP A 61 7.25 5.18 -18.73
CA ASP A 61 7.92 3.95 -19.19
C ASP A 61 9.46 4.12 -19.20
N HIS A 62 9.94 5.28 -19.62
CA HIS A 62 11.38 5.61 -19.60
C HIS A 62 11.90 5.71 -18.14
N LEU A 63 11.15 6.41 -17.29
CA LEU A 63 11.50 6.55 -15.87
C LEU A 63 11.54 5.21 -15.17
N LEU A 64 10.53 4.34 -15.40
CA LEU A 64 10.47 3.01 -14.79
C LEU A 64 11.69 2.17 -15.14
N LYS A 65 12.18 2.22 -16.39
CA LYS A 65 13.43 1.55 -16.83
C LYS A 65 14.64 2.09 -16.07
N ASN A 66 14.76 3.42 -15.98
CA ASN A 66 15.90 4.07 -15.34
C ASN A 66 15.94 3.81 -13.83
N ILE A 67 14.78 3.86 -13.16
CA ILE A 67 14.68 3.57 -11.74
C ILE A 67 14.97 2.10 -11.46
N ARG A 68 14.50 1.19 -12.30
CA ARG A 68 14.87 -0.24 -12.19
C ARG A 68 16.38 -0.41 -12.27
N ALA A 69 17.02 0.10 -13.29
CA ALA A 69 18.47 -0.01 -13.44
C ALA A 69 19.25 0.60 -12.25
N PHE A 70 18.75 1.69 -11.67
CA PHE A 70 19.34 2.30 -10.48
C PHE A 70 19.20 1.44 -9.23
N VAL A 71 17.99 0.89 -9.01
CA VAL A 71 17.65 0.16 -7.78
C VAL A 71 18.15 -1.29 -7.84
N GLU A 72 18.18 -1.94 -9.00
CA GLU A 72 18.53 -3.37 -9.17
C GLU A 72 19.95 -3.72 -8.72
N ASN A 73 20.84 -2.74 -8.65
CA ASN A 73 22.18 -2.94 -8.08
C ASN A 73 22.16 -3.26 -6.58
N LYS A 74 21.11 -2.88 -5.85
CA LYS A 74 20.99 -3.03 -4.38
C LYS A 74 19.71 -3.72 -3.93
N LEU A 75 18.61 -3.57 -4.67
CA LEU A 75 17.28 -4.04 -4.30
C LEU A 75 16.57 -4.68 -5.49
N LYS A 76 15.72 -5.67 -5.22
CA LYS A 76 14.88 -6.27 -6.27
C LYS A 76 13.55 -5.52 -6.40
N VAL A 77 13.27 -4.98 -7.58
CA VAL A 77 11.99 -4.37 -7.91
C VAL A 77 10.95 -5.44 -8.12
N ASN A 78 9.78 -5.30 -7.50
CA ASN A 78 8.67 -6.21 -7.73
C ASN A 78 7.99 -5.90 -9.06
N GLU A 79 8.34 -6.63 -10.11
CA GLU A 79 7.85 -6.42 -11.47
C GLU A 79 6.34 -6.54 -11.60
N LYS A 80 5.71 -7.46 -10.85
CA LYS A 80 4.26 -7.67 -10.89
C LYS A 80 3.47 -6.49 -10.32
N LYS A 81 4.05 -5.76 -9.38
CA LYS A 81 3.42 -4.61 -8.73
C LYS A 81 3.80 -3.27 -9.35
N SER A 82 4.97 -3.19 -10.01
CA SER A 82 5.48 -1.96 -10.62
C SER A 82 4.92 -1.79 -12.03
N ALA A 83 4.18 -0.71 -12.25
CA ALA A 83 3.58 -0.42 -13.56
C ALA A 83 3.34 1.07 -13.76
N VAL A 84 3.37 1.49 -15.01
CA VAL A 84 2.96 2.83 -15.42
C VAL A 84 1.45 2.81 -15.70
N ALA A 85 0.71 3.62 -14.96
CA ALA A 85 -0.75 3.69 -15.08
C ALA A 85 -1.24 5.09 -14.71
N ARG A 86 -2.51 5.37 -14.98
CA ARG A 86 -3.13 6.63 -14.56
C ARG A 86 -3.36 6.63 -13.04
N PRO A 87 -3.27 7.79 -12.37
CA PRO A 87 -3.42 7.86 -10.90
C PRO A 87 -4.74 7.26 -10.38
N TRP A 88 -5.82 7.41 -11.12
CA TRP A 88 -7.14 6.88 -10.73
C TRP A 88 -7.31 5.37 -10.92
N ASP A 89 -6.44 4.73 -11.71
CA ASP A 89 -6.40 3.27 -11.90
C ASP A 89 -5.54 2.58 -10.83
N ARG A 90 -4.87 3.35 -10.00
CA ARG A 90 -3.98 2.83 -8.96
C ARG A 90 -4.47 3.24 -7.57
N LYS A 91 -4.04 2.47 -6.60
CA LYS A 91 -4.26 2.77 -5.19
C LYS A 91 -2.93 3.04 -4.49
N PHE A 92 -2.96 3.92 -3.52
CA PHE A 92 -1.85 4.17 -2.60
C PHE A 92 -2.40 4.29 -1.18
N LEU A 93 -1.89 3.48 -0.25
CA LEU A 93 -2.36 3.41 1.14
C LEU A 93 -3.89 3.19 1.29
N GLY A 94 -4.45 2.40 0.39
CA GLY A 94 -5.90 2.13 0.39
C GLY A 94 -6.78 3.22 -0.23
N TYR A 95 -6.20 4.37 -0.59
CA TYR A 95 -6.88 5.43 -1.31
C TYR A 95 -6.64 5.35 -2.82
N SER A 96 -7.46 6.05 -3.59
CA SER A 96 -7.31 6.35 -5.00
C SER A 96 -7.75 7.80 -5.23
N VAL A 97 -7.64 8.29 -6.45
CA VAL A 97 -8.08 9.65 -6.81
C VAL A 97 -9.16 9.60 -7.89
N THR A 98 -9.95 10.66 -8.01
CA THR A 98 -10.91 10.79 -9.11
C THR A 98 -10.20 11.25 -10.38
N TRP A 99 -10.82 11.02 -11.54
CA TRP A 99 -10.27 11.39 -12.87
C TRP A 99 -10.56 12.85 -13.27
N HIS A 100 -11.28 13.62 -12.44
CA HIS A 100 -11.64 15.00 -12.72
C HIS A 100 -10.44 15.96 -12.70
N LYS A 101 -10.59 17.15 -13.33
CA LYS A 101 -9.55 18.21 -13.30
C LYS A 101 -9.10 18.58 -11.90
N GLN A 102 -10.04 18.65 -10.96
CA GLN A 102 -9.75 18.70 -9.52
C GLN A 102 -9.83 17.28 -8.99
N ALA A 103 -8.67 16.65 -8.90
CA ALA A 103 -8.58 15.30 -8.35
C ALA A 103 -8.97 15.32 -6.87
N LYS A 104 -9.98 14.51 -6.50
CA LYS A 104 -10.42 14.31 -5.12
C LYS A 104 -9.99 12.97 -4.61
N LEU A 105 -9.67 12.91 -3.33
CA LEU A 105 -9.29 11.67 -2.67
C LEU A 105 -10.53 10.80 -2.44
N LYS A 106 -10.48 9.55 -2.89
CA LYS A 106 -11.54 8.56 -2.69
C LYS A 106 -10.97 7.26 -2.13
N ILE A 107 -11.82 6.47 -1.51
CA ILE A 107 -11.46 5.15 -1.02
C ILE A 107 -11.32 4.20 -2.22
N ALA A 108 -10.24 3.42 -2.27
CA ALA A 108 -10.06 2.43 -3.32
C ALA A 108 -11.07 1.29 -3.17
N LEU A 109 -11.66 0.85 -4.28
CA LEU A 109 -12.68 -0.21 -4.30
C LEU A 109 -12.22 -1.50 -3.58
N THR A 110 -10.95 -1.84 -3.72
CA THR A 110 -10.36 -2.99 -3.01
C THR A 110 -10.38 -2.84 -1.49
N SER A 111 -10.33 -1.61 -0.96
CA SER A 111 -10.42 -1.34 0.50
C SER A 111 -11.86 -1.49 0.98
N VAL A 112 -12.82 -1.06 0.17
CA VAL A 112 -14.26 -1.26 0.43
C VAL A 112 -14.62 -2.75 0.44
N ASN A 113 -14.17 -3.49 -0.57
CA ASN A 113 -14.43 -4.92 -0.66
C ASN A 113 -13.85 -5.68 0.54
N ARG A 114 -12.63 -5.33 0.98
CA ARG A 114 -12.03 -5.90 2.19
C ARG A 114 -12.85 -5.63 3.45
N LEU A 115 -13.43 -4.43 3.56
CA LEU A 115 -14.35 -4.14 4.67
C LEU A 115 -15.58 -5.03 4.60
N LYS A 116 -16.23 -5.11 3.43
CA LYS A 116 -17.42 -5.96 3.22
C LYS A 116 -17.14 -7.43 3.56
N GLU A 117 -16.02 -7.97 3.10
CA GLU A 117 -15.57 -9.33 3.43
C GLU A 117 -15.35 -9.50 4.94
N LYS A 118 -14.71 -8.51 5.59
CA LYS A 118 -14.47 -8.55 7.04
C LYS A 118 -15.77 -8.50 7.84
N VAL A 119 -16.70 -7.62 7.48
CA VAL A 119 -18.03 -7.54 8.09
C VAL A 119 -18.76 -8.87 7.89
N HIS A 120 -18.80 -9.39 6.66
CA HIS A 120 -19.43 -10.67 6.36
C HIS A 120 -18.83 -11.82 7.22
N SER A 121 -17.52 -11.87 7.34
CA SER A 121 -16.84 -12.90 8.16
C SER A 121 -17.18 -12.81 9.66
N LEU A 122 -17.51 -11.62 10.16
CA LEU A 122 -17.90 -11.42 11.56
C LEU A 122 -19.39 -11.74 11.82
N THR A 123 -20.23 -11.59 10.79
CA THR A 123 -21.68 -11.80 10.90
C THR A 123 -22.12 -13.20 10.48
N THR A 124 -21.35 -13.89 9.64
CA THR A 124 -21.72 -15.21 9.10
C THR A 124 -20.98 -16.33 9.83
N GLY A 125 -21.68 -17.39 10.17
CA GLY A 125 -21.07 -18.66 10.62
C GLY A 125 -20.70 -18.78 12.10
N ASN A 126 -20.90 -17.76 12.92
CA ASN A 126 -20.53 -17.80 14.35
C ASN A 126 -21.71 -18.08 15.28
N ARG A 127 -22.29 -19.27 15.18
CA ARG A 127 -23.35 -19.71 16.12
C ARG A 127 -22.89 -19.76 17.59
N SER A 128 -21.59 -19.78 17.88
CA SER A 128 -21.02 -19.86 19.22
C SER A 128 -20.71 -18.51 19.88
N LYS A 129 -20.76 -17.39 19.13
CA LYS A 129 -20.45 -16.04 19.66
C LYS A 129 -21.75 -15.37 20.12
N SER A 130 -21.71 -14.70 21.28
CA SER A 130 -22.83 -13.88 21.73
C SER A 130 -22.99 -12.66 20.79
N VAL A 131 -24.24 -12.20 20.63
CA VAL A 131 -24.59 -11.01 19.86
C VAL A 131 -23.75 -9.78 20.31
N LYS A 132 -23.61 -9.63 21.64
CA LYS A 132 -22.79 -8.55 22.22
C LYS A 132 -21.32 -8.60 21.78
N ALA A 133 -20.73 -9.79 21.73
CA ALA A 133 -19.34 -9.95 21.26
C ALA A 133 -19.19 -9.61 19.77
N THR A 134 -20.19 -9.98 18.95
CA THR A 134 -20.21 -9.64 17.52
C THR A 134 -20.35 -8.14 17.31
N ILE A 135 -21.25 -7.46 18.04
CA ILE A 135 -21.40 -6.00 17.96
C ILE A 135 -20.11 -5.30 18.36
N ASN A 136 -19.46 -5.71 19.46
CA ASN A 136 -18.19 -5.12 19.88
C ASN A 136 -17.09 -5.27 18.81
N ALA A 137 -16.99 -6.45 18.21
CA ALA A 137 -16.02 -6.70 17.13
C ALA A 137 -16.31 -5.86 15.89
N LEU A 138 -17.57 -5.73 15.49
CA LEU A 138 -17.98 -4.87 14.38
C LEU A 138 -17.67 -3.40 14.67
N THR A 139 -18.02 -2.90 15.86
CA THR A 139 -17.74 -1.53 16.27
C THR A 139 -16.26 -1.20 16.17
N LEU A 140 -15.40 -2.09 16.66
CA LEU A 140 -13.94 -1.91 16.59
C LEU A 140 -13.44 -1.80 15.13
N VAL A 141 -13.92 -2.69 14.26
CA VAL A 141 -13.53 -2.69 12.84
C VAL A 141 -14.03 -1.44 12.12
N LEU A 142 -15.31 -1.07 12.32
CA LEU A 142 -15.91 0.08 11.65
C LEU A 142 -15.30 1.40 12.12
N CYS A 143 -15.13 1.60 13.43
CA CYS A 143 -14.50 2.80 13.98
C CYS A 143 -13.04 2.95 13.50
N GLY A 144 -12.27 1.87 13.49
CA GLY A 144 -10.90 1.87 12.98
C GLY A 144 -10.85 2.20 11.48
N TRP A 145 -11.76 1.63 10.69
CA TRP A 145 -11.83 1.87 9.26
C TRP A 145 -12.26 3.32 8.93
N ILE A 146 -13.29 3.85 9.59
CA ILE A 146 -13.74 5.23 9.42
C ILE A 146 -12.64 6.21 9.82
N SER A 147 -11.96 5.96 10.95
CA SER A 147 -10.84 6.79 11.41
C SER A 147 -9.69 6.81 10.40
N TYR A 148 -9.36 5.66 9.80
CA TYR A 148 -8.31 5.57 8.78
C TYR A 148 -8.68 6.31 7.50
N PHE A 149 -9.92 6.15 7.00
CA PHE A 149 -10.39 6.76 5.76
C PHE A 149 -11.04 8.13 5.92
N ARG A 150 -10.81 8.82 7.05
CA ARG A 150 -11.38 10.13 7.34
C ARG A 150 -11.00 11.24 6.35
N LEU A 151 -9.89 11.06 5.61
CA LEU A 151 -9.40 12.04 4.63
C LEU A 151 -10.11 11.94 3.27
N THR A 152 -11.06 11.02 3.10
CA THR A 152 -11.80 10.90 1.84
C THR A 152 -12.68 12.13 1.60
N GLU A 153 -12.60 12.68 0.40
CA GLU A 153 -13.42 13.80 -0.05
C GLU A 153 -14.69 13.33 -0.78
N VAL A 154 -14.69 12.07 -1.25
CA VAL A 154 -15.84 11.47 -1.95
C VAL A 154 -16.58 10.57 -0.98
N ARG A 155 -17.72 11.03 -0.47
CA ARG A 155 -18.51 10.33 0.56
C ARG A 155 -19.47 9.27 0.03
N GLY A 156 -19.80 9.27 -1.26
CA GLY A 156 -20.80 8.35 -1.83
C GLY A 156 -20.57 6.87 -1.49
N VAL A 157 -19.32 6.43 -1.39
CA VAL A 157 -18.99 5.06 -0.97
C VAL A 157 -19.32 4.78 0.50
N LEU A 158 -19.35 5.82 1.35
CA LEU A 158 -19.70 5.71 2.77
C LEU A 158 -21.21 5.68 2.99
N GLU A 159 -21.98 6.24 2.04
CA GLU A 159 -23.44 6.28 2.07
C GLU A 159 -24.06 4.97 1.53
N GLU A 160 -23.29 4.21 0.74
CA GLU A 160 -23.69 2.90 0.18
C GLU A 160 -23.29 1.68 1.06
N LEU A 161 -22.61 1.89 2.19
CA LEU A 161 -22.17 0.85 3.12
C LEU A 161 -23.15 0.64 4.26
#